data_c66f77e0151cb6f3450f90a6808e6842
#
_entry.id   c66f77e0151cb6f3450f90a6808e6842
#
_cell.length_a   1.000
_cell.length_b   1.000
_cell.length_c   1.000
_cell.angle_alpha   90.00
_cell.angle_beta   90.00
_cell.angle_gamma   90.00
#
_symmetry.space_group_name_H-M   'P 1'
#
loop_
_entity.id
_entity.type
_entity.pdbx_description
1 polymer ?
#
loop_
_entity_poly.entity_id
_entity_poly.type
_entity_poly.pdbx_seq_one_letter_code
_entity_poly.pdbx_strand_id
1 'polypeptide(L)'
;NINPADPRCIPFYECLAHHKLPLLSHTGGEKSLPNINPDVASPALLNEAVRRGVTIIAAHCGTRSAMGETDYVDVFAKMAKDHEHFYGDTSALNLPTRSHAYKTLLEDQEVMKKVIHGSDWPIIPIPPAFRLGLNATAEFFQQPNWLKRDIQIKQRLGFDDDYWNRAAKVLRLKEEVASA
;
A
#
# COMPACT_ATOMS: atom_id res chain seq x y z
N ASN A 1 12.86 11.83 -7.58
CA ASN A 1 11.68 12.58 -7.12
C ASN A 1 10.93 13.16 -8.34
N ILE A 2 9.84 12.51 -8.71
CA ILE A 2 8.90 12.96 -9.76
C ILE A 2 7.68 13.54 -9.04
N ASN A 3 7.26 14.75 -9.39
CA ASN A 3 5.99 15.30 -8.92
C ASN A 3 4.85 14.70 -9.74
N PRO A 4 3.95 13.88 -9.15
CA PRO A 4 2.84 13.30 -9.90
C PRO A 4 1.85 14.31 -10.47
N ALA A 5 1.80 15.52 -9.91
CA ALA A 5 0.96 16.61 -10.42
C ALA A 5 1.62 17.44 -11.54
N ASP A 6 2.84 17.11 -11.96
CA ASP A 6 3.52 17.82 -13.04
C ASP A 6 2.79 17.56 -14.36
N PRO A 7 2.42 18.62 -15.11
CA PRO A 7 1.75 18.48 -16.42
C PRO A 7 2.51 17.59 -17.43
N ARG A 8 3.83 17.48 -17.29
CA ARG A 8 4.66 16.59 -18.12
C ARG A 8 4.34 15.11 -17.94
N CYS A 9 3.68 14.73 -16.82
CA CYS A 9 3.24 13.36 -16.58
C CYS A 9 1.92 13.01 -17.33
N ILE A 10 1.22 14.00 -17.88
CA ILE A 10 -0.08 13.80 -18.53
C ILE A 10 -0.03 12.76 -19.66
N PRO A 11 0.90 12.83 -20.64
CA PRO A 11 0.95 11.85 -21.72
C PRO A 11 1.22 10.42 -21.20
N PHE A 12 1.96 10.29 -20.12
CA PHE A 12 2.19 8.99 -19.46
C PHE A 12 0.89 8.45 -18.86
N TYR A 13 0.11 9.27 -18.16
CA TYR A 13 -1.18 8.86 -17.60
C TYR A 13 -2.20 8.47 -18.67
N GLU A 14 -2.25 9.22 -19.78
CA GLU A 14 -3.11 8.90 -20.92
C GLU A 14 -2.72 7.55 -21.55
N CYS A 15 -1.42 7.27 -21.66
CA CYS A 15 -0.92 5.99 -22.14
C CYS A 15 -1.33 4.85 -21.20
N LEU A 16 -1.16 5.01 -19.87
CA LEU A 16 -1.57 4.01 -18.90
C LEU A 16 -3.08 3.74 -18.96
N ALA A 17 -3.89 4.79 -19.04
CA ALA A 17 -5.34 4.67 -19.12
C ALA A 17 -5.77 3.96 -20.41
N HIS A 18 -5.19 4.33 -21.56
CA HIS A 18 -5.46 3.70 -22.86
C HIS A 18 -5.19 2.20 -22.83
N HIS A 19 -4.05 1.80 -22.26
CA HIS A 19 -3.66 0.40 -22.15
C HIS A 19 -4.24 -0.31 -20.91
N LYS A 20 -5.04 0.40 -20.10
CA LYS A 20 -5.63 -0.11 -18.86
C LYS A 20 -4.59 -0.66 -17.88
N LEU A 21 -3.40 -0.06 -17.86
CA LEU A 21 -2.31 -0.43 -16.95
C LEU A 21 -2.44 0.32 -15.63
N PRO A 22 -2.34 -0.37 -14.48
CA PRO A 22 -2.32 0.29 -13.19
C PRO A 22 -0.97 0.99 -12.96
N LEU A 23 -1.02 2.07 -12.19
CA LEU A 23 0.17 2.79 -11.71
C LEU A 23 0.41 2.43 -10.24
N LEU A 24 1.50 1.73 -9.95
CA LEU A 24 2.04 1.63 -8.60
C LEU A 24 2.94 2.83 -8.34
N SER A 25 2.54 3.69 -7.41
CA SER A 25 3.27 4.89 -7.05
C SER A 25 3.71 4.84 -5.60
N HIS A 26 5.00 5.11 -5.34
CA HIS A 26 5.46 5.33 -3.97
C HIS A 26 4.71 6.50 -3.34
N THR A 27 4.23 6.33 -2.11
CA THR A 27 3.56 7.38 -1.32
C THR A 27 4.02 7.34 0.14
N GLY A 28 3.99 8.49 0.81
CA GLY A 28 4.45 8.58 2.18
C GLY A 28 5.97 8.76 2.34
N GLY A 29 6.46 8.47 3.54
CA GLY A 29 7.87 8.68 3.88
C GLY A 29 8.82 7.73 3.17
N GLU A 30 10.07 8.18 2.94
CA GLU A 30 11.14 7.38 2.36
C GLU A 30 12.47 7.72 3.02
N LYS A 31 13.17 6.68 3.52
CA LYS A 31 14.50 6.81 4.15
C LYS A 31 15.55 5.91 3.51
N SER A 32 15.15 4.96 2.69
CA SER A 32 16.07 4.02 2.03
C SER A 32 16.79 4.67 0.85
N LEU A 33 16.19 5.69 0.26
CA LEU A 33 16.72 6.43 -0.89
C LEU A 33 16.77 7.93 -0.60
N PRO A 34 17.70 8.67 -1.22
CA PRO A 34 17.73 10.12 -1.11
C PRO A 34 16.41 10.75 -1.57
N ASN A 35 15.76 11.48 -0.68
CA ASN A 35 14.52 12.20 -0.98
C ASN A 35 14.78 13.70 -1.03
N ILE A 36 14.69 14.29 -2.21
CA ILE A 36 14.97 15.72 -2.44
C ILE A 36 13.76 16.56 -2.02
N ASN A 37 12.55 16.07 -2.31
CA ASN A 37 11.32 16.76 -1.96
C ASN A 37 10.29 15.75 -1.42
N PRO A 38 10.10 15.66 -0.09
CA PRO A 38 9.15 14.75 0.53
C PRO A 38 7.68 15.07 0.20
N ASP A 39 7.36 16.31 -0.15
CA ASP A 39 5.97 16.71 -0.41
C ASP A 39 5.39 16.05 -1.67
N VAL A 40 6.24 15.63 -2.61
CA VAL A 40 5.78 14.91 -3.83
C VAL A 40 5.30 13.49 -3.55
N ALA A 41 5.46 12.99 -2.34
CA ALA A 41 5.00 11.67 -1.90
C ALA A 41 3.54 11.67 -1.39
N SER A 42 2.85 12.81 -1.43
CA SER A 42 1.43 12.87 -1.04
C SER A 42 0.55 12.13 -2.05
N PRO A 43 -0.32 11.19 -1.60
CA PRO A 43 -1.30 10.52 -2.46
C PRO A 43 -2.21 11.49 -3.23
N ALA A 44 -2.50 12.67 -2.67
CA ALA A 44 -3.35 13.68 -3.31
C ALA A 44 -2.80 14.17 -4.66
N LEU A 45 -1.48 14.14 -4.87
CA LEU A 45 -0.86 14.55 -6.12
C LEU A 45 -1.14 13.59 -7.29
N LEU A 46 -1.64 12.39 -7.01
CA LEU A 46 -2.06 11.39 -8.01
C LEU A 46 -3.45 11.70 -8.61
N ASN A 47 -4.12 12.75 -8.13
CA ASN A 47 -5.47 13.10 -8.55
C ASN A 47 -5.58 13.33 -10.07
N GLU A 48 -4.52 13.84 -10.71
CA GLU A 48 -4.49 14.03 -12.16
C GLU A 48 -4.51 12.70 -12.93
N ALA A 49 -3.79 11.69 -12.45
CA ALA A 49 -3.83 10.33 -13.00
C ALA A 49 -5.21 9.67 -12.80
N VAL A 50 -5.80 9.85 -11.60
CA VAL A 50 -7.14 9.34 -11.29
C VAL A 50 -8.19 9.92 -12.23
N ARG A 51 -8.18 11.25 -12.46
CA ARG A 51 -9.12 11.92 -13.37
C ARG A 51 -9.02 11.42 -14.82
N ARG A 52 -7.89 10.87 -15.22
CA ARG A 52 -7.69 10.26 -16.54
C ARG A 52 -8.07 8.77 -16.59
N GLY A 53 -8.62 8.23 -15.52
CA GLY A 53 -9.06 6.84 -15.45
C GLY A 53 -7.93 5.82 -15.21
N VAL A 54 -6.76 6.26 -14.74
CA VAL A 54 -5.69 5.35 -14.34
C VAL A 54 -6.05 4.67 -13.03
N THR A 55 -5.95 3.35 -12.98
CA THR A 55 -6.01 2.61 -11.71
C THR A 55 -4.74 2.88 -10.91
N ILE A 56 -4.88 3.38 -9.69
CA ILE A 56 -3.76 3.75 -8.82
C ILE A 56 -3.59 2.72 -7.70
N ILE A 57 -2.34 2.38 -7.42
CA ILE A 57 -1.93 1.67 -6.20
C ILE A 57 -0.94 2.57 -5.48
N ALA A 58 -1.38 3.18 -4.38
CA ALA A 58 -0.56 4.00 -3.51
C ALA A 58 0.25 3.09 -2.58
N ALA A 59 1.54 2.88 -2.88
CA ALA A 59 2.40 2.03 -2.05
C ALA A 59 2.46 2.57 -0.61
N HIS A 60 2.47 1.65 0.36
CA HIS A 60 2.52 1.92 1.80
C HIS A 60 1.31 2.71 2.34
N CYS A 61 0.21 2.86 1.57
CA CYS A 61 -0.97 3.64 1.98
C CYS A 61 -0.63 5.05 2.49
N GLY A 62 0.39 5.70 1.96
CA GLY A 62 0.79 7.05 2.35
C GLY A 62 1.48 7.16 3.73
N THR A 63 1.89 6.05 4.37
CA THR A 63 2.48 6.07 5.71
C THR A 63 3.83 6.78 5.76
N ARG A 64 4.10 7.48 6.87
CA ARG A 64 5.46 7.97 7.16
C ARG A 64 6.43 6.82 7.38
N SER A 65 7.70 6.96 7.02
CA SER A 65 8.75 5.97 7.27
C SER A 65 9.52 6.22 8.57
N ALA A 66 9.48 7.45 9.09
CA ALA A 66 10.15 7.83 10.32
C ALA A 66 9.33 8.83 11.14
N MET A 67 9.67 8.97 12.42
CA MET A 67 9.10 10.00 13.26
C MET A 67 9.49 11.40 12.73
N GLY A 68 8.52 12.32 12.76
CA GLY A 68 8.69 13.70 12.26
C GLY A 68 8.47 13.89 10.77
N GLU A 69 8.26 12.84 9.99
CA GLU A 69 7.78 12.95 8.62
C GLU A 69 6.27 13.18 8.57
N THR A 70 5.81 13.79 7.48
CA THR A 70 4.37 13.92 7.21
C THR A 70 3.77 12.54 6.98
N ASP A 71 2.65 12.28 7.64
CA ASP A 71 1.87 11.06 7.48
C ASP A 71 0.67 11.36 6.59
N TYR A 72 0.50 10.60 5.54
CA TYR A 72 -0.58 10.78 4.57
C TYR A 72 -1.63 9.66 4.62
N VAL A 73 -1.70 8.84 5.68
CA VAL A 73 -2.68 7.74 5.80
C VAL A 73 -4.11 8.26 5.68
N ASP A 74 -4.44 9.40 6.30
CA ASP A 74 -5.78 9.97 6.22
C ASP A 74 -6.08 10.52 4.82
N VAL A 75 -5.06 11.06 4.13
CA VAL A 75 -5.18 11.50 2.73
C VAL A 75 -5.42 10.28 1.83
N PHE A 76 -4.67 9.20 2.03
CA PHE A 76 -4.89 7.94 1.33
C PHE A 76 -6.30 7.42 1.57
N ALA A 77 -6.75 7.33 2.83
CA ALA A 77 -8.07 6.82 3.19
C ALA A 77 -9.20 7.63 2.54
N LYS A 78 -9.05 8.95 2.50
CA LYS A 78 -10.00 9.82 1.79
C LYS A 78 -10.01 9.53 0.28
N MET A 79 -8.85 9.50 -0.37
CA MET A 79 -8.74 9.22 -1.80
C MET A 79 -9.30 7.85 -2.17
N ALA A 80 -9.04 6.83 -1.33
CA ALA A 80 -9.54 5.48 -1.53
C ALA A 80 -11.07 5.40 -1.48
N LYS A 81 -11.72 6.19 -0.63
CA LYS A 81 -13.19 6.27 -0.55
C LYS A 81 -13.80 7.11 -1.66
N ASP A 82 -13.15 8.20 -2.06
CA ASP A 82 -13.66 9.13 -3.05
C ASP A 82 -13.52 8.61 -4.50
N HIS A 83 -12.63 7.63 -4.74
CA HIS A 83 -12.30 7.17 -6.09
C HIS A 83 -12.38 5.65 -6.22
N GLU A 84 -13.15 5.18 -7.20
CA GLU A 84 -13.38 3.75 -7.44
C GLU A 84 -12.08 2.97 -7.73
N HIS A 85 -11.18 3.55 -8.50
CA HIS A 85 -9.94 2.90 -8.95
C HIS A 85 -8.69 3.35 -8.21
N PHE A 86 -8.85 3.83 -6.96
CA PHE A 86 -7.74 4.21 -6.09
C PHE A 86 -7.58 3.17 -4.98
N TYR A 87 -6.45 2.50 -4.97
CA TYR A 87 -6.08 1.45 -4.03
C TYR A 87 -4.79 1.81 -3.29
N GLY A 88 -4.53 1.14 -2.19
CA GLY A 88 -3.23 1.17 -1.54
C GLY A 88 -2.71 -0.24 -1.28
N ASP A 89 -1.43 -0.38 -1.02
CA ASP A 89 -0.88 -1.65 -0.59
C ASP A 89 -0.36 -1.62 0.85
N THR A 90 -0.18 -2.81 1.41
CA THR A 90 0.33 -2.98 2.78
C THR A 90 1.83 -3.24 2.83
N SER A 91 2.55 -2.88 1.77
CA SER A 91 4.01 -3.02 1.74
C SER A 91 4.66 -2.24 2.88
N ALA A 92 5.65 -2.84 3.54
CA ALA A 92 6.35 -2.31 4.70
C ALA A 92 5.50 -1.92 5.92
N LEU A 93 4.18 -2.14 5.96
CA LEU A 93 3.36 -1.74 7.11
C LEU A 93 3.68 -2.52 8.39
N ASN A 94 4.39 -3.63 8.28
CA ASN A 94 4.95 -4.35 9.44
C ASN A 94 6.23 -3.71 10.02
N LEU A 95 6.64 -2.52 9.57
CA LEU A 95 7.63 -1.71 10.27
C LEU A 95 6.97 -0.95 11.43
N PRO A 96 7.64 -0.82 12.59
CA PRO A 96 7.09 -0.11 13.75
C PRO A 96 6.65 1.32 13.44
N THR A 97 7.38 2.01 12.56
CA THR A 97 7.08 3.39 12.15
C THR A 97 5.87 3.53 11.24
N ARG A 98 5.47 2.43 10.54
CA ARG A 98 4.34 2.40 9.60
C ARG A 98 3.12 1.66 10.15
N SER A 99 3.30 0.81 11.16
CA SER A 99 2.24 -0.10 11.67
C SER A 99 1.04 0.59 12.32
N HIS A 100 1.15 1.88 12.64
CA HIS A 100 0.02 2.69 13.11
C HIS A 100 -1.13 2.76 12.08
N ALA A 101 -0.80 2.66 10.78
CA ALA A 101 -1.81 2.65 9.71
C ALA A 101 -2.82 1.50 9.82
N TYR A 102 -2.45 0.39 10.42
CA TYR A 102 -3.39 -0.72 10.64
C TYR A 102 -4.64 -0.31 11.42
N LYS A 103 -4.58 0.77 12.20
CA LYS A 103 -5.79 1.31 12.84
C LYS A 103 -6.79 1.74 11.77
N THR A 104 -6.42 2.66 10.89
CA THR A 104 -7.29 3.17 9.83
C THR A 104 -7.73 2.05 8.87
N LEU A 105 -6.78 1.19 8.44
CA LEU A 105 -7.06 0.18 7.43
C LEU A 105 -8.00 -0.94 7.90
N LEU A 106 -7.97 -1.31 9.18
CA LEU A 106 -8.78 -2.41 9.73
C LEU A 106 -10.08 -1.93 10.37
N GLU A 107 -10.14 -0.67 10.82
CA GLU A 107 -11.33 -0.12 11.48
C GLU A 107 -12.29 0.57 10.50
N ASP A 108 -11.82 1.01 9.32
CA ASP A 108 -12.67 1.60 8.26
C ASP A 108 -12.88 0.55 7.14
N GLN A 109 -14.09 -0.04 7.10
CA GLN A 109 -14.43 -1.11 6.15
C GLN A 109 -14.39 -0.64 4.68
N GLU A 110 -14.67 0.64 4.40
CA GLU A 110 -14.58 1.16 3.03
C GLU A 110 -13.13 1.31 2.58
N VAL A 111 -12.23 1.69 3.50
CA VAL A 111 -10.80 1.72 3.25
C VAL A 111 -10.23 0.30 3.09
N MET A 112 -10.66 -0.63 3.95
CA MET A 112 -10.24 -2.04 3.90
C MET A 112 -10.48 -2.68 2.52
N LYS A 113 -11.62 -2.37 1.87
CA LYS A 113 -11.96 -2.83 0.52
C LYS A 113 -11.04 -2.28 -0.57
N LYS A 114 -10.25 -1.26 -0.26
CA LYS A 114 -9.33 -0.58 -1.19
C LYS A 114 -7.86 -0.94 -0.96
N VAL A 115 -7.58 -1.89 -0.07
CA VAL A 115 -6.22 -2.28 0.27
C VAL A 115 -5.88 -3.64 -0.35
N ILE A 116 -4.69 -3.76 -0.93
CA ILE A 116 -4.14 -5.00 -1.48
C ILE A 116 -2.89 -5.43 -0.72
N HIS A 117 -2.52 -6.70 -0.89
CA HIS A 117 -1.28 -7.23 -0.32
C HIS A 117 -0.04 -6.68 -1.04
N GLY A 118 0.95 -6.22 -0.27
CA GLY A 118 2.31 -5.91 -0.68
C GLY A 118 3.26 -6.25 0.46
N SER A 119 4.44 -6.80 0.18
CA SER A 119 5.44 -7.19 1.19
C SER A 119 6.53 -6.15 1.40
N ASP A 120 6.93 -5.47 0.33
CA ASP A 120 8.13 -4.62 0.27
C ASP A 120 9.43 -5.41 0.53
N TRP A 121 9.50 -6.63 0.04
CA TRP A 121 10.72 -7.43 0.14
C TRP A 121 11.93 -6.65 -0.42
N PRO A 122 13.09 -6.56 0.27
CA PRO A 122 13.50 -7.33 1.45
C PRO A 122 13.33 -6.60 2.81
N ILE A 123 12.30 -5.82 3.01
CA ILE A 123 12.02 -5.17 4.29
C ILE A 123 11.62 -6.22 5.34
N ILE A 124 12.27 -6.16 6.51
CA ILE A 124 12.04 -7.13 7.59
C ILE A 124 10.67 -6.87 8.23
N PRO A 125 9.74 -7.84 8.21
CA PRO A 125 8.45 -7.69 8.86
C PRO A 125 8.58 -7.87 10.38
N ILE A 126 8.25 -6.82 11.13
CA ILE A 126 8.25 -6.80 12.60
C ILE A 126 6.79 -6.83 13.07
N PRO A 127 6.39 -7.83 13.85
CA PRO A 127 5.01 -7.93 14.31
C PRO A 127 4.62 -6.72 15.18
N PRO A 128 3.46 -6.09 14.94
CA PRO A 128 3.00 -4.95 15.73
C PRO A 128 2.48 -5.41 17.11
N ALA A 129 3.38 -5.43 18.09
CA ALA A 129 3.13 -5.94 19.45
C ALA A 129 1.94 -5.26 20.15
N PHE A 130 1.68 -3.99 19.86
CA PHE A 130 0.55 -3.24 20.43
C PHE A 130 -0.84 -3.75 19.94
N ARG A 131 -0.88 -4.50 18.83
CA ARG A 131 -2.10 -5.15 18.31
C ARG A 131 -2.15 -6.65 18.59
N LEU A 132 -1.02 -7.33 18.53
CA LEU A 132 -0.95 -8.78 18.62
C LEU A 132 -0.62 -9.31 20.01
N GLY A 133 -0.06 -8.46 20.87
CA GLY A 133 0.48 -8.84 22.17
C GLY A 133 1.89 -9.44 22.08
N LEU A 134 2.58 -9.49 23.21
CA LEU A 134 4.00 -9.90 23.27
C LEU A 134 4.23 -11.36 22.91
N ASN A 135 3.35 -12.27 23.36
CA ASN A 135 3.50 -13.71 23.09
C ASN A 135 3.40 -14.01 21.60
N ALA A 136 2.36 -13.51 20.92
CA ALA A 136 2.22 -13.69 19.48
C ALA A 136 3.39 -13.04 18.71
N THR A 137 3.87 -11.89 19.17
CA THR A 137 5.04 -11.24 18.58
C THR A 137 6.27 -12.13 18.67
N ALA A 138 6.52 -12.77 19.80
CA ALA A 138 7.64 -13.70 19.98
C ALA A 138 7.55 -14.92 19.06
N GLU A 139 6.34 -15.48 18.89
CA GLU A 139 6.09 -16.60 17.97
C GLU A 139 6.44 -16.25 16.52
N PHE A 140 6.05 -15.07 16.04
CA PHE A 140 6.34 -14.65 14.68
C PHE A 140 7.84 -14.49 14.40
N PHE A 141 8.64 -14.09 15.37
CA PHE A 141 10.09 -14.01 15.22
C PHE A 141 10.77 -15.38 15.01
N GLN A 142 10.10 -16.48 15.37
CA GLN A 142 10.61 -17.83 15.10
C GLN A 142 10.44 -18.24 13.62
N GLN A 143 9.60 -17.53 12.83
CA GLN A 143 9.48 -17.76 11.40
C GLN A 143 10.64 -17.13 10.64
N PRO A 144 11.60 -17.92 10.10
CA PRO A 144 12.80 -17.38 9.44
C PRO A 144 12.51 -16.82 8.04
N ASN A 145 11.47 -17.30 7.38
CA ASN A 145 11.09 -16.79 6.07
C ASN A 145 10.27 -15.50 6.23
N TRP A 146 10.84 -14.38 5.83
CA TRP A 146 10.24 -13.06 6.02
C TRP A 146 8.95 -12.87 5.23
N LEU A 147 8.84 -13.40 4.00
CA LEU A 147 7.60 -13.33 3.23
C LEU A 147 6.47 -14.09 3.94
N LYS A 148 6.78 -15.30 4.42
CA LYS A 148 5.82 -16.09 5.19
C LYS A 148 5.44 -15.39 6.49
N ARG A 149 6.42 -14.79 7.19
CA ARG A 149 6.17 -14.01 8.40
C ARG A 149 5.25 -12.83 8.13
N ASP A 150 5.49 -12.06 7.08
CA ASP A 150 4.65 -10.92 6.68
C ASP A 150 3.19 -11.36 6.44
N ILE A 151 3.00 -12.43 5.69
CA ILE A 151 1.68 -13.03 5.43
C ILE A 151 0.99 -13.43 6.74
N GLN A 152 1.69 -14.20 7.58
CA GLN A 152 1.13 -14.68 8.84
C GLN A 152 0.74 -13.55 9.80
N ILE A 153 1.54 -12.48 9.87
CA ILE A 153 1.20 -11.29 10.65
C ILE A 153 -0.10 -10.67 10.14
N LYS A 154 -0.23 -10.46 8.84
CA LYS A 154 -1.42 -9.85 8.23
C LYS A 154 -2.67 -10.73 8.36
N GLN A 155 -2.54 -12.05 8.23
CA GLN A 155 -3.61 -13.00 8.56
C GLN A 155 -4.08 -12.87 10.00
N ARG A 156 -3.12 -12.81 10.94
CA ARG A 156 -3.43 -12.65 12.38
C ARG A 156 -4.06 -11.29 12.71
N LEU A 157 -3.76 -10.25 11.94
CA LEU A 157 -4.37 -8.93 12.06
C LEU A 157 -5.83 -8.89 11.55
N GLY A 158 -6.28 -9.91 10.83
CA GLY A 158 -7.68 -10.03 10.40
C GLY A 158 -7.95 -9.59 8.97
N PHE A 159 -6.93 -9.51 8.10
CA PHE A 159 -7.16 -9.35 6.68
C PHE A 159 -7.86 -10.58 6.10
N ASP A 160 -8.94 -10.36 5.36
CA ASP A 160 -9.84 -11.37 4.82
C ASP A 160 -9.35 -11.97 3.48
N ASP A 161 -10.09 -12.96 2.98
CA ASP A 161 -9.77 -13.63 1.71
C ASP A 161 -9.87 -12.67 0.51
N ASP A 162 -10.79 -11.70 0.55
CA ASP A 162 -10.91 -10.69 -0.51
C ASP A 162 -9.65 -9.83 -0.61
N TYR A 163 -9.04 -9.47 0.50
CA TYR A 163 -7.78 -8.75 0.52
C TYR A 163 -6.67 -9.53 -0.21
N TRP A 164 -6.54 -10.84 0.05
CA TRP A 164 -5.49 -11.67 -0.57
C TRP A 164 -5.66 -11.82 -2.08
N ASN A 165 -6.91 -11.85 -2.56
CA ASN A 165 -7.24 -12.06 -3.97
C ASN A 165 -7.38 -10.74 -4.75
N ARG A 166 -7.51 -9.60 -4.06
CA ARG A 166 -7.80 -8.30 -4.70
C ARG A 166 -6.70 -7.84 -5.62
N ALA A 167 -5.42 -8.12 -5.31
CA ALA A 167 -4.30 -7.73 -6.15
C ALA A 167 -4.43 -8.30 -7.57
N ALA A 168 -4.83 -9.57 -7.73
CA ALA A 168 -5.04 -10.19 -9.03
C ALA A 168 -6.12 -9.45 -9.86
N LYS A 169 -7.21 -9.03 -9.20
CA LYS A 169 -8.30 -8.28 -9.83
C LYS A 169 -7.84 -6.86 -10.24
N VAL A 170 -7.15 -6.15 -9.34
CA VAL A 170 -6.65 -4.78 -9.60
C VAL A 170 -5.61 -4.77 -10.72
N LEU A 171 -4.72 -5.75 -10.74
CA LEU A 171 -3.69 -5.92 -11.77
C LEU A 171 -4.23 -6.57 -13.05
N ARG A 172 -5.50 -7.00 -13.06
CA ARG A 172 -6.15 -7.67 -14.20
C ARG A 172 -5.39 -8.90 -14.68
N LEU A 173 -4.83 -9.65 -13.73
CA LEU A 173 -4.17 -10.91 -14.04
C LEU A 173 -5.23 -11.91 -14.54
N LYS A 174 -4.93 -12.61 -15.62
CA LYS A 174 -5.78 -13.71 -16.07
C LYS A 174 -5.69 -14.83 -15.02
N GLU A 175 -6.82 -15.36 -14.61
CA GLU A 175 -6.83 -16.64 -13.90
C GLU A 175 -6.28 -17.69 -14.89
N GLU A 176 -5.05 -18.16 -14.66
CA GLU A 176 -4.64 -19.42 -15.26
C GLU A 176 -5.51 -20.47 -14.59
N VAL A 177 -6.50 -20.97 -15.33
CA VAL A 177 -7.23 -22.17 -14.96
C VAL A 177 -6.17 -23.24 -14.85
N ALA A 178 -5.81 -23.62 -13.62
CA ALA A 178 -5.00 -24.78 -13.35
C ALA A 178 -5.80 -25.99 -13.85
N SER A 179 -5.59 -26.35 -15.12
CA SER A 179 -5.99 -27.63 -15.65
C SER A 179 -5.02 -28.66 -15.06
N ALA A 180 -5.41 -29.21 -13.90
CA ALA A 180 -4.79 -30.40 -13.34
C ALA A 180 -5.21 -31.61 -14.14
#